data_493c65117898c43a02a747c381962e2a
#
_entry.id   493c65117898c43a02a747c381962e2a
#
_cell.length_a   1.000
_cell.length_b   1.000
_cell.length_c   1.000
_cell.angle_alpha   90.00
_cell.angle_beta   90.00
_cell.angle_gamma   90.00
#
_symmetry.space_group_name_H-M   'P 1'
#
loop_
_entity.id
_entity.type
_entity.pdbx_description
1 polymer ?
#
loop_
_entity_poly.entity_id
_entity_poly.type
_entity_poly.pdbx_seq_one_letter_code
_entity_poly.pdbx_strand_id
1 'polypeptide(L)'
;PGPWGAAAAVAAVAWAPLAAHTEALYVQERAAPHLAAARSLGAGPAHLLRRHLLPAVLPPVTRHALLRTPALALALAALGFLGLGTQPPAPEWGRMLSENMPYVERAPWAVLAPAASLAVLGALAVLVTAAVRGRTGADTVTAAPTAHEAA
;
A
#
# COMPACT_ATOMS: atom_id res chain seq x y z
N PRO A 1 23.91 13.50 -0.17
CA PRO A 1 22.66 12.90 0.26
C PRO A 1 22.78 11.39 0.14
N GLY A 2 22.66 10.69 1.27
CA GLY A 2 22.81 9.24 1.31
C GLY A 2 21.48 8.55 0.94
N PRO A 3 21.43 7.21 0.87
CA PRO A 3 20.26 6.42 0.52
C PRO A 3 19.05 6.73 1.42
N TRP A 4 19.29 7.12 2.64
CA TRP A 4 18.26 7.51 3.62
C TRP A 4 17.58 8.83 3.29
N GLY A 5 18.26 9.76 2.58
CA GLY A 5 17.69 11.06 2.21
C GLY A 5 16.54 10.93 1.19
N ALA A 6 16.74 10.14 0.13
CA ALA A 6 15.71 9.89 -0.87
C ALA A 6 14.53 9.11 -0.28
N ALA A 7 14.81 8.08 0.53
CA ALA A 7 13.77 7.31 1.23
C ALA A 7 12.97 8.19 2.20
N ALA A 8 13.64 9.04 2.97
CA ALA A 8 12.98 9.96 3.90
C ALA A 8 12.10 10.99 3.17
N ALA A 9 12.57 11.54 2.05
CA ALA A 9 11.81 12.49 1.23
C ALA A 9 10.53 11.84 0.67
N VAL A 10 10.65 10.63 0.13
CA VAL A 10 9.48 9.88 -0.38
C VAL A 10 8.53 9.50 0.76
N ALA A 11 9.05 9.05 1.90
CA ALA A 11 8.24 8.76 3.07
C ALA A 11 7.49 10.01 3.58
N ALA A 12 8.15 11.16 3.62
CA ALA A 12 7.56 12.43 4.04
C ALA A 12 6.41 12.90 3.12
N VAL A 13 6.46 12.56 1.83
CA VAL A 13 5.38 12.88 0.87
C VAL A 13 4.30 11.79 0.89
N ALA A 14 4.70 10.53 1.02
CA ALA A 14 3.78 9.38 0.93
C ALA A 14 2.87 9.23 2.16
N TRP A 15 3.32 9.66 3.35
CA TRP A 15 2.57 9.47 4.58
C TRP A 15 1.30 10.32 4.65
N ALA A 16 1.31 11.56 4.12
CA ALA A 16 0.20 12.49 4.24
C ALA A 16 -1.11 11.97 3.58
N PRO A 17 -1.11 11.46 2.34
CA PRO A 17 -2.32 10.85 1.76
C PRO A 17 -2.78 9.58 2.50
N LEU A 18 -1.85 8.82 3.08
CA LEU A 18 -2.19 7.64 3.88
C LEU A 18 -2.84 8.03 5.21
N ALA A 19 -2.31 9.07 5.86
CA ALA A 19 -2.88 9.63 7.08
C ALA A 19 -4.30 10.16 6.85
N ALA A 20 -4.51 10.97 5.79
CA ALA A 20 -5.81 11.50 5.43
C ALA A 20 -6.84 10.39 5.13
N HIS A 21 -6.42 9.33 4.43
CA HIS A 21 -7.27 8.17 4.17
C HIS A 21 -7.64 7.43 5.46
N THR A 22 -6.66 7.24 6.35
CA THR A 22 -6.87 6.60 7.65
C THR A 22 -7.81 7.41 8.53
N GLU A 23 -7.66 8.73 8.56
CA GLU A 23 -8.54 9.65 9.28
C GLU A 23 -9.98 9.56 8.78
N ALA A 24 -10.19 9.57 7.46
CA ALA A 24 -11.52 9.45 6.87
C ALA A 24 -12.21 8.14 7.27
N LEU A 25 -11.49 7.02 7.23
CA LEU A 25 -12.00 5.72 7.66
C LEU A 25 -12.29 5.68 9.16
N TYR A 26 -11.43 6.27 9.97
CA TYR A 26 -11.63 6.37 11.41
C TYR A 26 -12.88 7.19 11.76
N VAL A 27 -13.07 8.34 11.12
CA VAL A 27 -14.25 9.20 11.33
C VAL A 27 -15.53 8.46 10.94
N GLN A 28 -15.53 7.78 9.81
CA GLN A 28 -16.66 6.98 9.33
C GLN A 28 -17.00 5.86 10.33
N GLU A 29 -16.01 5.08 10.74
CA GLU A 29 -16.21 3.95 11.66
C GLU A 29 -16.62 4.41 13.07
N ARG A 30 -16.07 5.52 13.56
CA ARG A 30 -16.42 6.11 14.85
C ARG A 30 -17.91 6.50 14.94
N ALA A 31 -18.53 6.85 13.82
CA ALA A 31 -19.95 7.20 13.72
C ALA A 31 -20.87 5.97 13.61
N ALA A 32 -20.34 4.78 13.48
CA ALA A 32 -21.11 3.56 13.30
C ALA A 32 -22.00 3.24 14.53
N PRO A 33 -23.27 2.81 14.32
CA PRO A 33 -24.22 2.56 15.42
C PRO A 33 -23.77 1.50 16.41
N HIS A 34 -23.03 0.49 15.95
CA HIS A 34 -22.52 -0.59 16.82
C HIS A 34 -21.50 -0.06 17.85
N LEU A 35 -20.72 0.97 17.52
CA LEU A 35 -19.81 1.62 18.44
C LEU A 35 -20.55 2.48 19.48
N ALA A 36 -21.65 3.11 19.09
CA ALA A 36 -22.52 3.82 20.03
C ALA A 36 -23.16 2.86 21.03
N ALA A 37 -23.65 1.71 20.55
CA ALA A 37 -24.19 0.66 21.41
C ALA A 37 -23.15 0.07 22.38
N ALA A 38 -21.92 -0.18 21.91
CA ALA A 38 -20.84 -0.67 22.78
C ALA A 38 -20.49 0.34 23.87
N ARG A 39 -20.49 1.65 23.55
CA ARG A 39 -20.27 2.72 24.57
C ARG A 39 -21.36 2.77 25.62
N SER A 40 -22.64 2.63 25.23
CA SER A 40 -23.76 2.63 26.17
C SER A 40 -23.72 1.43 27.13
N LEU A 41 -23.08 0.32 26.71
CA LEU A 41 -22.80 -0.86 27.53
C LEU A 41 -21.56 -0.71 28.43
N GLY A 42 -20.93 0.46 28.46
CA GLY A 42 -19.79 0.74 29.32
C GLY A 42 -18.42 0.34 28.75
N ALA A 43 -18.33 0.05 27.44
CA ALA A 43 -17.05 -0.29 26.83
C ALA A 43 -16.06 0.90 26.90
N GLY A 44 -14.90 0.68 27.50
CA GLY A 44 -13.84 1.67 27.62
C GLY A 44 -13.18 2.00 26.26
N PRO A 45 -12.51 3.17 26.14
CA PRO A 45 -11.93 3.64 24.88
C PRO A 45 -10.85 2.70 24.30
N ALA A 46 -10.06 2.07 25.16
CA ALA A 46 -9.05 1.10 24.74
C ALA A 46 -9.67 -0.18 24.16
N HIS A 47 -10.78 -0.63 24.72
CA HIS A 47 -11.54 -1.78 24.24
C HIS A 47 -12.15 -1.48 22.86
N LEU A 48 -12.79 -0.30 22.71
CA LEU A 48 -13.37 0.16 21.45
C LEU A 48 -12.31 0.26 20.35
N LEU A 49 -11.14 0.81 20.68
CA LEU A 49 -10.04 0.94 19.72
C LEU A 49 -9.56 -0.43 19.26
N ARG A 50 -9.22 -1.33 20.17
CA ARG A 50 -8.59 -2.63 19.85
C ARG A 50 -9.56 -3.64 19.27
N ARG A 51 -10.81 -3.64 19.73
CA ARG A 51 -11.79 -4.68 19.37
C ARG A 51 -12.65 -4.31 18.16
N HIS A 52 -12.86 -3.00 17.91
CA HIS A 52 -13.76 -2.52 16.87
C HIS A 52 -13.04 -1.65 15.83
N LEU A 53 -12.42 -0.55 16.25
CA LEU A 53 -11.83 0.42 15.32
C LEU A 53 -10.61 -0.14 14.57
N LEU A 54 -9.67 -0.73 15.28
CA LEU A 54 -8.43 -1.23 14.67
C LEU A 54 -8.69 -2.34 13.64
N PRO A 55 -9.49 -3.38 13.93
CA PRO A 55 -9.82 -4.41 12.94
C PRO A 55 -10.61 -3.88 11.73
N ALA A 56 -11.43 -2.83 11.91
CA ALA A 56 -12.20 -2.24 10.83
C ALA A 56 -11.35 -1.35 9.91
N VAL A 57 -10.43 -0.56 10.49
CA VAL A 57 -9.65 0.44 9.75
C VAL A 57 -8.36 -0.16 9.16
N LEU A 58 -7.71 -1.11 9.84
CA LEU A 58 -6.42 -1.65 9.43
C LEU A 58 -6.43 -2.34 8.06
N PRO A 59 -7.39 -3.22 7.71
CA PRO A 59 -7.41 -3.89 6.40
C PRO A 59 -7.52 -2.92 5.21
N PRO A 60 -8.43 -1.94 5.18
CA PRO A 60 -8.48 -0.99 4.07
C PRO A 60 -7.25 -0.09 4.00
N VAL A 61 -6.65 0.30 5.12
CA VAL A 61 -5.42 1.10 5.14
C VAL A 61 -4.22 0.31 4.60
N THR A 62 -4.02 -0.92 5.04
CA THR A 62 -2.93 -1.77 4.53
C THR A 62 -3.08 -2.05 3.04
N ARG A 63 -4.31 -2.29 2.58
CA ARG A 63 -4.60 -2.45 1.16
C ARG A 63 -4.29 -1.18 0.36
N HIS A 64 -4.68 -0.01 0.86
CA HIS A 64 -4.37 1.27 0.22
C HIS A 64 -2.85 1.50 0.15
N ALA A 65 -2.11 1.18 1.21
CA ALA A 65 -0.65 1.25 1.23
C ALA A 65 -0.01 0.32 0.19
N LEU A 66 -0.47 -0.93 0.10
CA LEU A 66 0.01 -1.90 -0.91
C LEU A 66 -0.22 -1.42 -2.35
N LEU A 67 -1.40 -0.85 -2.64
CA LEU A 67 -1.71 -0.30 -3.96
C LEU A 67 -0.83 0.91 -4.33
N ARG A 68 -0.29 1.63 -3.35
CA ARG A 68 0.62 2.74 -3.58
C ARG A 68 2.08 2.34 -3.73
N THR A 69 2.45 1.14 -3.32
CA THR A 69 3.85 0.65 -3.38
C THR A 69 4.48 0.76 -4.77
N PRO A 70 3.81 0.38 -5.89
CA PRO A 70 4.39 0.53 -7.22
C PRO A 70 4.68 1.98 -7.61
N ALA A 71 3.77 2.89 -7.27
CA ALA A 71 3.94 4.31 -7.57
C ALA A 71 5.12 4.92 -6.79
N LEU A 72 5.31 4.52 -5.53
CA LEU A 72 6.44 4.94 -4.71
C LEU A 72 7.76 4.37 -5.23
N ALA A 73 7.77 3.09 -5.63
CA ALA A 73 8.94 2.46 -6.23
C ALA A 73 9.33 3.16 -7.55
N LEU A 74 8.35 3.50 -8.40
CA LEU A 74 8.59 4.23 -9.64
C LEU A 74 9.10 5.66 -9.37
N ALA A 75 8.57 6.35 -8.36
CA ALA A 75 9.05 7.67 -7.96
C ALA A 75 10.51 7.63 -7.48
N LEU A 76 10.87 6.62 -6.67
CA LEU A 76 12.27 6.40 -6.26
C LEU A 76 13.17 6.09 -7.45
N ALA A 77 12.73 5.21 -8.36
CA ALA A 77 13.47 4.90 -9.57
C ALA A 77 13.65 6.13 -10.49
N ALA A 78 12.66 7.00 -10.59
CA ALA A 78 12.76 8.26 -11.34
C ALA A 78 13.79 9.21 -10.71
N LEU A 79 13.84 9.33 -9.39
CA LEU A 79 14.87 10.09 -8.68
C LEU A 79 16.27 9.50 -8.94
N GLY A 80 16.40 8.17 -8.90
CA GLY A 80 17.64 7.48 -9.22
C GLY A 80 18.08 7.71 -10.67
N PHE A 81 17.15 7.67 -11.60
CA PHE A 81 17.39 7.96 -13.01
C PHE A 81 17.94 9.38 -13.22
N LEU A 82 17.45 10.35 -12.46
CA LEU A 82 17.94 11.74 -12.46
C LEU A 82 19.24 11.95 -11.67
N GLY A 83 19.84 10.89 -11.11
CA GLY A 83 21.06 10.96 -10.32
C GLY A 83 20.87 11.49 -8.89
N LEU A 84 19.65 11.63 -8.43
CA LEU A 84 19.30 12.09 -7.07
C LEU A 84 19.14 10.95 -6.07
N GLY A 85 19.25 9.70 -6.53
CA GLY A 85 19.16 8.49 -5.73
C GLY A 85 20.43 8.13 -4.98
N THR A 86 20.56 6.84 -4.65
CA THR A 86 21.71 6.29 -3.94
C THR A 86 22.99 6.36 -4.79
N GLN A 87 24.10 6.73 -4.14
CA GLN A 87 25.40 6.79 -4.82
C GLN A 87 26.05 5.40 -4.93
N PRO A 88 26.91 5.16 -5.95
CA PRO A 88 27.71 3.94 -6.06
C PRO A 88 28.46 3.64 -4.75
N PRO A 89 28.66 2.36 -4.39
CA PRO A 89 28.37 1.12 -5.14
C PRO A 89 26.96 0.54 -4.94
N ALA A 90 26.05 1.22 -4.24
CA ALA A 90 24.71 0.68 -3.97
C ALA A 90 23.91 0.48 -5.28
N PRO A 91 23.35 -0.72 -5.52
CA PRO A 91 22.53 -0.97 -6.69
C PRO A 91 21.20 -0.24 -6.59
N GLU A 92 20.79 0.43 -7.68
CA GLU A 92 19.51 1.13 -7.78
C GLU A 92 18.96 1.00 -9.21
N TRP A 93 17.72 0.57 -9.33
CA TRP A 93 17.12 0.29 -10.64
C TRP A 93 17.02 1.53 -11.53
N GLY A 94 16.68 2.68 -10.97
CA GLY A 94 16.57 3.94 -11.72
C GLY A 94 17.91 4.38 -12.31
N ARG A 95 18.97 4.34 -11.52
CA ARG A 95 20.33 4.65 -11.98
C ARG A 95 20.82 3.62 -12.99
N MET A 96 20.57 2.32 -12.77
CA MET A 96 20.93 1.28 -13.74
C MET A 96 20.28 1.54 -15.09
N LEU A 97 19.04 2.03 -15.13
CA LEU A 97 18.39 2.43 -16.37
C LEU A 97 19.14 3.58 -17.05
N SER A 98 19.46 4.66 -16.33
CA SER A 98 20.14 5.82 -16.91
C SER A 98 21.56 5.51 -17.39
N GLU A 99 22.33 4.74 -16.62
CA GLU A 99 23.70 4.35 -16.96
C GLU A 99 23.79 3.42 -18.18
N ASN A 100 22.80 2.54 -18.35
CA ASN A 100 22.76 1.55 -19.44
C ASN A 100 22.02 2.04 -20.68
N MET A 101 21.32 3.18 -20.63
CA MET A 101 20.59 3.72 -21.76
C MET A 101 21.46 3.92 -23.05
N PRO A 102 22.71 4.42 -22.96
CA PRO A 102 23.56 4.55 -24.13
C PRO A 102 23.95 3.21 -24.78
N TYR A 103 23.82 2.12 -24.07
CA TYR A 103 24.21 0.77 -24.54
C TYR A 103 23.01 -0.08 -24.98
N VAL A 104 21.79 0.48 -25.04
CA VAL A 104 20.55 -0.26 -25.32
C VAL A 104 20.59 -1.06 -26.62
N GLU A 105 21.26 -0.55 -27.66
CA GLU A 105 21.39 -1.24 -28.95
C GLU A 105 22.35 -2.44 -28.88
N ARG A 106 23.37 -2.40 -28.00
CA ARG A 106 24.39 -3.45 -27.87
C ARG A 106 24.07 -4.44 -26.75
N ALA A 107 23.43 -3.98 -25.69
CA ALA A 107 23.11 -4.78 -24.52
C ALA A 107 21.69 -4.45 -24.00
N PRO A 108 20.63 -4.77 -24.75
CA PRO A 108 19.25 -4.44 -24.37
C PRO A 108 18.85 -4.98 -22.99
N TRP A 109 19.41 -6.10 -22.60
CA TRP A 109 19.14 -6.73 -21.31
C TRP A 109 19.54 -5.86 -20.10
N ALA A 110 20.55 -5.02 -20.25
CA ALA A 110 20.99 -4.13 -19.18
C ALA A 110 19.93 -3.07 -18.82
N VAL A 111 19.09 -2.68 -19.78
CA VAL A 111 17.95 -1.77 -19.59
C VAL A 111 16.68 -2.54 -19.25
N LEU A 112 16.44 -3.67 -19.94
CA LEU A 112 15.22 -4.45 -19.76
C LEU A 112 15.14 -5.11 -18.37
N ALA A 113 16.25 -5.55 -17.78
CA ALA A 113 16.24 -6.21 -16.47
C ALA A 113 15.72 -5.31 -15.35
N PRO A 114 16.24 -4.09 -15.10
CA PRO A 114 15.70 -3.21 -14.07
C PRO A 114 14.28 -2.71 -14.40
N ALA A 115 13.95 -2.50 -15.69
CA ALA A 115 12.60 -2.13 -16.10
C ALA A 115 11.60 -3.26 -15.82
N ALA A 116 11.96 -4.51 -16.15
CA ALA A 116 11.14 -5.68 -15.85
C ALA A 116 10.97 -5.89 -14.33
N SER A 117 12.01 -5.64 -13.54
CA SER A 117 11.94 -5.74 -12.08
C SER A 117 10.91 -4.77 -11.49
N LEU A 118 10.87 -3.54 -11.97
CA LEU A 118 9.86 -2.55 -11.58
C LEU A 118 8.46 -2.96 -12.01
N ALA A 119 8.31 -3.49 -13.23
CA ALA A 119 7.03 -3.97 -13.75
C ALA A 119 6.50 -5.18 -12.95
N VAL A 120 7.37 -6.14 -12.62
CA VAL A 120 7.04 -7.30 -11.79
C VAL A 120 6.64 -6.87 -10.38
N LEU A 121 7.37 -5.94 -9.77
CA LEU A 121 6.99 -5.39 -8.46
C LEU A 121 5.58 -4.77 -8.49
N GLY A 122 5.27 -4.01 -9.54
CA GLY A 122 3.96 -3.42 -9.76
C GLY A 122 2.86 -4.49 -9.90
N ALA A 123 3.10 -5.49 -10.75
CA ALA A 123 2.17 -6.58 -10.97
C ALA A 123 1.91 -7.39 -9.69
N LEU A 124 2.96 -7.71 -8.93
CA LEU A 124 2.84 -8.43 -7.66
C LEU A 124 2.01 -7.65 -6.63
N ALA A 125 2.21 -6.35 -6.50
CA ALA A 125 1.43 -5.52 -5.59
C ALA A 125 -0.07 -5.51 -5.97
N VAL A 126 -0.39 -5.45 -7.25
CA VAL A 126 -1.78 -5.54 -7.75
C VAL A 126 -2.36 -6.92 -7.48
N LEU A 127 -1.63 -7.99 -7.74
CA LEU A 127 -2.09 -9.36 -7.52
C LEU A 127 -2.33 -9.65 -6.04
N VAL A 128 -1.42 -9.23 -5.15
CA VAL A 128 -1.58 -9.38 -3.70
C VAL A 128 -2.84 -8.66 -3.21
N THR A 129 -3.08 -7.43 -3.68
CA THR A 129 -4.29 -6.68 -3.28
C THR A 129 -5.56 -7.30 -3.84
N ALA A 130 -5.54 -7.87 -5.03
CA ALA A 130 -6.67 -8.60 -5.61
C ALA A 130 -6.97 -9.88 -4.81
N ALA A 131 -5.94 -10.64 -4.45
CA ALA A 131 -6.08 -11.85 -3.64
C ALA A 131 -6.66 -11.57 -2.24
N VAL A 132 -6.22 -10.48 -1.60
CA VAL A 132 -6.76 -10.05 -0.30
C VAL A 132 -8.23 -9.63 -0.44
N ARG A 133 -8.62 -8.98 -1.54
CA ARG A 133 -10.00 -8.62 -1.81
C ARG A 133 -10.92 -9.84 -1.99
N GLY A 134 -10.46 -10.85 -2.71
CA GLY A 134 -11.23 -12.08 -2.96
C GLY A 134 -11.59 -12.82 -1.67
N ARG A 135 -10.67 -12.85 -0.71
CA ARG A 135 -10.90 -13.51 0.60
C ARG A 135 -11.94 -12.80 1.44
N THR A 136 -11.88 -11.48 1.53
CA THR A 136 -12.84 -10.68 2.33
C THR A 136 -14.26 -10.70 1.73
N GLY A 137 -14.40 -10.80 0.40
CA GLY A 137 -15.69 -10.90 -0.27
C GLY A 137 -16.36 -12.28 -0.12
N ALA A 138 -15.57 -13.35 -0.05
CA ALA A 138 -16.10 -14.71 0.13
C ALA A 138 -16.71 -14.90 1.53
N ASP A 139 -16.08 -14.32 2.57
CA ASP A 139 -16.53 -14.44 3.95
C ASP A 139 -17.88 -13.73 4.19
N THR A 140 -18.15 -12.64 3.47
CA THR A 140 -19.43 -11.90 3.60
C THR A 140 -20.60 -12.58 2.89
N VAL A 141 -20.35 -13.31 1.81
CA VAL A 141 -21.39 -14.06 1.08
C VAL A 141 -21.80 -15.32 1.86
N THR A 142 -20.88 -15.97 2.55
CA THR A 142 -21.15 -17.18 3.34
C THR A 142 -21.88 -16.87 4.66
N ALA A 143 -21.81 -15.62 5.13
CA ALA A 143 -22.46 -15.18 6.38
C ALA A 143 -23.88 -14.62 6.19
N ALA A 144 -24.43 -14.59 4.97
CA ALA A 144 -25.82 -14.21 4.74
C ALA A 144 -26.74 -15.39 5.12
N PRO A 145 -27.56 -15.30 6.18
CA PRO A 145 -28.53 -16.33 6.48
C PRO A 145 -29.54 -16.44 5.34
N THR A 146 -29.76 -17.64 4.85
CA THR A 146 -30.81 -17.96 3.88
C THR A 146 -32.18 -17.61 4.50
N ALA A 147 -32.69 -16.44 4.19
CA ALA A 147 -33.99 -15.95 4.61
C ALA A 147 -35.13 -16.67 3.85
N HIS A 148 -35.07 -17.99 3.71
CA HIS A 148 -36.06 -18.77 2.96
C HIS A 148 -36.66 -19.93 3.77
N GLU A 149 -36.60 -19.88 5.11
CA GLU A 149 -37.20 -20.94 5.93
C GLU A 149 -38.00 -20.34 7.09
N ALA A 150 -39.01 -19.49 6.71
CA ALA A 150 -40.08 -19.07 7.62
C ALA A 150 -41.29 -18.62 6.77
N ALA A 151 -41.98 -19.58 6.19
CA ALA A 151 -43.34 -19.45 5.69
C ALA A 151 -44.16 -20.67 6.11
#